data_88ccb256fa84509af249c288c6254743
#
_entry.id   88ccb256fa84509af249c288c6254743
#
_cell.length_a   1.000
_cell.length_b   1.000
_cell.length_c   1.000
_cell.angle_alpha   90.00
_cell.angle_beta   90.00
_cell.angle_gamma   90.00
#
_symmetry.space_group_name_H-M   'P 1'
#
loop_
_entity.id
_entity.type
_entity.pdbx_description
1 polymer ?
#
loop_
_entity_poly.entity_id
_entity_poly.type
_entity_poly.pdbx_seq_one_letter_code
_entity_poly.pdbx_strand_id
1 'polypeptide(L)'
;PKGMVPPPPRRFAPDEITRAVMTLVADRFGAHFGDVDGFAWPVTAREARAALDDFIRHRLPRFGDYQDAMAAGQPTMFHALLATSLNIGLLDPLAACRAAEDAWRDGHAPLNAAEGFIRQILGWREYVRGLYWQLMPGYAAENALAAERPLPAFYWGAATSMRCIEQAVGQTRDLAYAHHIQRLMVTGN
;
A
#
# COMPACT_ATOMS: atom_id res chain seq x y z
N PRO A 1 11.61 -14.47 9.28
CA PRO A 1 12.41 -15.04 10.37
C PRO A 1 11.56 -15.21 11.62
N LYS A 2 11.74 -16.31 12.34
CA LYS A 2 11.00 -16.55 13.57
C LYS A 2 11.34 -15.47 14.60
N GLY A 3 10.31 -14.86 15.21
CA GLY A 3 10.48 -13.91 16.32
C GLY A 3 10.69 -12.45 15.92
N MET A 4 10.66 -12.10 14.63
CA MET A 4 10.73 -10.70 14.20
C MET A 4 9.36 -10.06 14.23
N VAL A 5 9.23 -8.96 14.95
CA VAL A 5 8.04 -8.11 14.97
C VAL A 5 8.38 -6.81 14.22
N PRO A 6 7.76 -6.57 13.05
CA PRO A 6 7.94 -5.29 12.37
C PRO A 6 7.44 -4.13 13.25
N PRO A 7 8.11 -2.96 13.22
CA PRO A 7 7.61 -1.79 13.93
C PRO A 7 6.26 -1.37 13.35
N PRO A 8 5.27 -1.05 14.19
CA PRO A 8 3.97 -0.62 13.73
C PRO A 8 4.09 0.72 12.96
N PRO A 9 3.30 0.93 11.92
CA PRO A 9 3.26 2.21 11.23
C PRO A 9 2.63 3.28 12.14
N ARG A 10 3.05 4.53 11.94
CA ARG A 10 2.45 5.67 12.63
C ARG A 10 0.97 5.79 12.27
N ARG A 11 0.14 5.97 13.27
CA ARG A 11 -1.31 6.15 13.14
C ARG A 11 -1.69 7.59 13.45
N PHE A 12 -2.73 8.08 12.79
CA PHE A 12 -3.26 9.43 12.94
C PHE A 12 -4.70 9.35 13.40
N ALA A 13 -5.03 10.09 14.47
CA ALA A 13 -6.40 10.14 14.96
C ALA A 13 -7.26 10.96 13.97
N PRO A 14 -8.45 10.48 13.59
CA PRO A 14 -9.37 11.24 12.76
C PRO A 14 -9.70 12.60 13.39
N ASP A 15 -9.58 13.68 12.62
CA ASP A 15 -10.06 15.00 12.98
C ASP A 15 -11.60 15.11 12.83
N GLU A 16 -12.17 16.28 13.07
CA GLU A 16 -13.62 16.49 12.97
C GLU A 16 -14.16 16.25 11.57
N ILE A 17 -13.44 16.73 10.54
CA ILE A 17 -13.82 16.55 9.13
C ILE A 17 -13.75 15.08 8.78
N THR A 18 -12.68 14.40 9.15
CA THR A 18 -12.52 12.97 8.90
C THR A 18 -13.64 12.15 9.55
N ARG A 19 -13.99 12.45 10.80
CA ARG A 19 -15.12 11.77 11.48
C ARG A 19 -16.45 12.00 10.77
N ALA A 20 -16.73 13.23 10.31
CA ALA A 20 -17.91 13.51 9.54
C ALA A 20 -17.96 12.70 8.22
N VAL A 21 -16.83 12.56 7.53
CA VAL A 21 -16.72 11.72 6.33
C VAL A 21 -16.91 10.24 6.66
N MET A 22 -16.33 9.75 7.75
CA MET A 22 -16.51 8.35 8.18
C MET A 22 -17.99 8.05 8.47
N THR A 23 -18.71 8.96 9.12
CA THR A 23 -20.17 8.84 9.32
C THR A 23 -20.91 8.80 7.99
N LEU A 24 -20.60 9.71 7.08
CA LEU A 24 -21.22 9.75 5.74
C LEU A 24 -20.98 8.44 4.96
N VAL A 25 -19.77 7.87 5.04
CA VAL A 25 -19.43 6.60 4.39
C VAL A 25 -20.21 5.45 5.02
N ALA A 26 -20.30 5.39 6.35
CA ALA A 26 -21.09 4.37 7.05
C ALA A 26 -22.58 4.44 6.66
N ASP A 27 -23.15 5.64 6.57
CA ASP A 27 -24.56 5.83 6.22
C ASP A 27 -24.87 5.47 4.76
N ARG A 28 -23.96 5.83 3.84
CA ARG A 28 -24.23 5.65 2.39
C ARG A 28 -23.72 4.33 1.83
N PHE A 29 -22.67 3.77 2.41
CA PHE A 29 -21.96 2.60 1.89
C PHE A 29 -21.85 1.46 2.90
N GLY A 30 -22.58 1.49 4.00
CA GLY A 30 -22.55 0.47 5.04
C GLY A 30 -22.95 -0.94 4.58
N ALA A 31 -23.58 -1.08 3.40
CA ALA A 31 -23.89 -2.37 2.79
C ALA A 31 -22.71 -2.96 1.99
N HIS A 32 -21.63 -2.20 1.75
CA HIS A 32 -20.43 -2.69 1.10
C HIS A 32 -19.50 -3.35 2.13
N PHE A 33 -18.65 -4.26 1.66
CA PHE A 33 -17.67 -4.85 2.55
C PHE A 33 -16.53 -3.84 2.85
N GLY A 34 -15.89 -3.98 4.00
CA GLY A 34 -14.87 -3.09 4.52
C GLY A 34 -15.29 -2.48 5.84
N ASP A 35 -14.33 -1.87 6.53
CA ASP A 35 -14.54 -1.25 7.84
C ASP A 35 -13.87 0.13 7.87
N VAL A 36 -14.59 1.14 8.33
CA VAL A 36 -14.08 2.51 8.47
C VAL A 36 -13.54 2.79 9.86
N ASP A 37 -13.88 1.99 10.87
CA ASP A 37 -13.51 2.23 12.28
C ASP A 37 -12.00 2.19 12.52
N GLY A 38 -11.29 1.43 11.69
CA GLY A 38 -9.83 1.34 11.71
C GLY A 38 -9.09 2.49 11.03
N PHE A 39 -9.78 3.46 10.44
CA PHE A 39 -9.15 4.54 9.68
C PHE A 39 -8.15 5.33 10.53
N ALA A 40 -6.92 5.40 10.08
CA ALA A 40 -5.83 6.11 10.77
C ALA A 40 -4.75 6.59 9.79
N TRP A 41 -5.14 6.88 8.57
CA TRP A 41 -4.26 7.38 7.51
C TRP A 41 -4.04 8.89 7.64
N PRO A 42 -2.90 9.43 7.17
CA PRO A 42 -2.68 10.86 7.15
C PRO A 42 -3.67 11.54 6.18
N VAL A 43 -4.28 12.63 6.62
CA VAL A 43 -5.23 13.43 5.83
C VAL A 43 -4.72 14.84 5.54
N THR A 44 -3.54 15.19 6.05
CA THR A 44 -2.87 16.49 5.82
C THR A 44 -1.44 16.29 5.31
N ALA A 45 -0.89 17.28 4.60
CA ALA A 45 0.50 17.25 4.16
C ALA A 45 1.50 17.15 5.33
N ARG A 46 1.17 17.74 6.49
CA ARG A 46 1.97 17.64 7.71
C ARG A 46 2.03 16.20 8.22
N GLU A 47 0.89 15.52 8.26
CA GLU A 47 0.81 14.13 8.68
C GLU A 47 1.45 13.20 7.69
N ALA A 48 1.29 13.46 6.38
CA ALA A 48 1.95 12.68 5.32
C ALA A 48 3.49 12.76 5.43
N ARG A 49 4.05 13.93 5.72
CA ARG A 49 5.48 14.08 6.02
C ARG A 49 5.87 13.31 7.29
N ALA A 50 5.08 13.41 8.36
CA ALA A 50 5.34 12.66 9.59
C ALA A 50 5.27 11.14 9.39
N ALA A 51 4.43 10.64 8.47
CA ALA A 51 4.39 9.24 8.07
C ALA A 51 5.63 8.82 7.26
N LEU A 52 6.13 9.71 6.37
CA LEU A 52 7.39 9.51 5.66
C LEU A 52 8.57 9.43 6.63
N ASP A 53 8.69 10.38 7.56
CA ASP A 53 9.76 10.40 8.55
C ASP A 53 9.76 9.16 9.43
N ASP A 54 8.59 8.67 9.82
CA ASP A 54 8.41 7.44 10.58
C ASP A 54 8.86 6.20 9.77
N PHE A 55 8.49 6.14 8.49
CA PHE A 55 8.94 5.08 7.60
C PHE A 55 10.46 5.07 7.44
N ILE A 56 11.04 6.22 7.09
CA ILE A 56 12.50 6.37 6.89
C ILE A 56 13.26 5.92 8.15
N ARG A 57 12.80 6.33 9.32
CA ARG A 57 13.49 6.06 10.59
C ARG A 57 13.38 4.61 11.04
N HIS A 58 12.19 4.01 10.92
CA HIS A 58 11.90 2.76 11.62
C HIS A 58 11.77 1.54 10.71
N ARG A 59 11.41 1.73 9.43
CA ARG A 59 11.11 0.60 8.53
C ARG A 59 12.01 0.54 7.31
N LEU A 60 12.43 1.68 6.75
CA LEU A 60 13.33 1.71 5.61
C LEU A 60 14.60 0.87 5.81
N PRO A 61 15.28 0.89 6.98
CA PRO A 61 16.51 0.11 7.18
C PRO A 61 16.36 -1.40 6.92
N ARG A 62 15.15 -1.93 7.02
CA ARG A 62 14.86 -3.34 6.74
C ARG A 62 13.95 -3.58 5.53
N PHE A 63 13.53 -2.52 4.87
CA PHE A 63 12.62 -2.63 3.74
C PHE A 63 13.18 -3.52 2.62
N GLY A 64 14.44 -3.33 2.24
CA GLY A 64 15.06 -4.07 1.14
C GLY A 64 15.11 -5.59 1.36
N ASP A 65 15.34 -6.02 2.61
CA ASP A 65 15.41 -7.44 2.96
C ASP A 65 14.04 -8.13 3.01
N TYR A 66 12.97 -7.35 3.23
CA TYR A 66 11.63 -7.89 3.49
C TYR A 66 10.52 -7.34 2.58
N GLN A 67 10.87 -6.55 1.54
CA GLN A 67 9.88 -5.96 0.64
C GLN A 67 9.00 -7.00 -0.05
N ASP A 68 9.52 -8.21 -0.28
CA ASP A 68 8.82 -9.32 -0.93
C ASP A 68 8.35 -10.40 0.05
N ALA A 69 8.45 -10.14 1.36
CA ALA A 69 8.04 -11.08 2.37
C ALA A 69 6.55 -10.92 2.73
N MET A 70 5.93 -12.04 3.09
CA MET A 70 4.59 -12.11 3.69
C MET A 70 4.68 -12.84 5.02
N ALA A 71 3.94 -12.35 6.02
CA ALA A 71 3.82 -13.02 7.32
C ALA A 71 2.38 -12.96 7.81
N ALA A 72 1.85 -14.09 8.27
CA ALA A 72 0.50 -14.16 8.82
C ALA A 72 0.35 -13.20 10.01
N GLY A 73 -0.73 -12.42 10.04
CA GLY A 73 -0.98 -11.45 11.09
C GLY A 73 -0.10 -10.19 11.05
N GLN A 74 0.73 -10.01 10.01
CA GLN A 74 1.60 -8.84 9.84
C GLN A 74 1.28 -8.14 8.50
N PRO A 75 0.20 -7.38 8.43
CA PRO A 75 -0.30 -6.84 7.16
C PRO A 75 0.61 -5.79 6.53
N THR A 76 1.35 -5.06 7.32
CA THR A 76 2.15 -3.92 6.83
C THR A 76 3.63 -4.23 6.67
N MET A 77 4.14 -5.23 7.38
CA MET A 77 5.56 -5.58 7.39
C MET A 77 6.45 -4.33 7.54
N PHE A 78 7.41 -4.16 6.64
CA PHE A 78 8.29 -2.97 6.59
C PHE A 78 7.87 -1.96 5.50
N HIS A 79 6.66 -2.09 4.95
CA HIS A 79 6.20 -1.22 3.86
C HIS A 79 5.93 0.22 4.31
N ALA A 80 6.05 1.15 3.35
CA ALA A 80 5.99 2.59 3.60
C ALA A 80 4.59 3.10 3.94
N LEU A 81 3.53 2.54 3.36
CA LEU A 81 2.13 2.98 3.50
C LEU A 81 1.89 4.43 3.04
N LEU A 82 2.64 4.91 2.05
CA LEU A 82 2.58 6.30 1.57
C LEU A 82 1.75 6.47 0.28
N ALA A 83 1.26 5.37 -0.31
CA ALA A 83 0.61 5.41 -1.63
C ALA A 83 -0.60 6.35 -1.68
N THR A 84 -1.44 6.36 -0.65
CA THR A 84 -2.59 7.28 -0.56
C THR A 84 -2.13 8.74 -0.56
N SER A 85 -1.15 9.10 0.26
CA SER A 85 -0.61 10.46 0.34
C SER A 85 0.06 10.92 -0.96
N LEU A 86 0.76 10.02 -1.65
CA LEU A 86 1.36 10.30 -2.96
C LEU A 86 0.29 10.49 -4.05
N ASN A 87 -0.76 9.66 -4.04
CA ASN A 87 -1.78 9.68 -5.08
C ASN A 87 -2.70 10.89 -5.01
N ILE A 88 -2.99 11.40 -3.82
CA ILE A 88 -3.81 12.60 -3.63
C ILE A 88 -2.98 13.90 -3.50
N GLY A 89 -1.65 13.83 -3.69
CA GLY A 89 -0.77 14.99 -3.72
C GLY A 89 -0.43 15.61 -2.36
N LEU A 90 -0.67 14.91 -1.24
CA LEU A 90 -0.25 15.36 0.10
C LEU A 90 1.26 15.22 0.33
N LEU A 91 1.91 14.37 -0.46
CA LEU A 91 3.35 14.10 -0.41
C LEU A 91 3.93 14.14 -1.82
N ASP A 92 5.00 14.90 -2.00
CA ASP A 92 5.75 14.94 -3.24
C ASP A 92 6.58 13.64 -3.42
N PRO A 93 6.43 12.92 -4.56
CA PRO A 93 7.20 11.71 -4.83
C PRO A 93 8.72 11.93 -4.83
N LEU A 94 9.18 13.07 -5.37
CA LEU A 94 10.61 13.38 -5.41
C LEU A 94 11.16 13.62 -4.01
N ALA A 95 10.40 14.31 -3.14
CA ALA A 95 10.80 14.50 -1.74
C ALA A 95 10.91 13.15 -1.00
N ALA A 96 10.01 12.21 -1.25
CA ALA A 96 10.09 10.85 -0.69
C ALA A 96 11.33 10.09 -1.17
N CYS A 97 11.67 10.18 -2.46
CA CYS A 97 12.89 9.57 -3.01
C CYS A 97 14.16 10.18 -2.40
N ARG A 98 14.21 11.51 -2.29
CA ARG A 98 15.37 12.21 -1.68
C ARG A 98 15.56 11.84 -0.21
N ALA A 99 14.48 11.75 0.56
CA ALA A 99 14.56 11.33 1.96
C ALA A 99 15.15 9.91 2.11
N ALA A 100 14.83 8.99 1.20
CA ALA A 100 15.41 7.65 1.20
C ALA A 100 16.88 7.66 0.75
N GLU A 101 17.24 8.48 -0.23
CA GLU A 101 18.62 8.68 -0.69
C GLU A 101 19.49 9.27 0.43
N ASP A 102 19.00 10.31 1.10
CA ASP A 102 19.70 10.95 2.23
C ASP A 102 19.92 9.94 3.36
N ALA A 103 18.91 9.13 3.71
CA ALA A 103 19.05 8.08 4.72
C ALA A 103 20.13 7.04 4.36
N TRP A 104 20.30 6.71 3.08
CA TRP A 104 21.40 5.87 2.64
C TRP A 104 22.75 6.60 2.74
N ARG A 105 22.87 7.84 2.27
CA ARG A 105 24.10 8.64 2.32
C ARG A 105 24.59 8.84 3.75
N ASP A 106 23.67 9.01 4.68
CA ASP A 106 23.93 9.17 6.11
C ASP A 106 24.24 7.84 6.83
N GLY A 107 24.21 6.71 6.11
CA GLY A 107 24.46 5.38 6.67
C GLY A 107 23.34 4.82 7.54
N HIS A 108 22.15 5.46 7.52
CA HIS A 108 20.98 5.02 8.28
C HIS A 108 20.25 3.84 7.63
N ALA A 109 20.25 3.77 6.31
CA ALA A 109 19.63 2.68 5.56
C ALA A 109 20.64 2.05 4.57
N PRO A 110 20.61 0.72 4.34
CA PRO A 110 21.45 0.08 3.34
C PRO A 110 20.97 0.40 1.93
N LEU A 111 21.87 0.27 0.95
CA LEU A 111 21.60 0.59 -0.46
C LEU A 111 20.40 -0.19 -1.02
N ASN A 112 20.30 -1.49 -0.73
CA ASN A 112 19.20 -2.32 -1.21
C ASN A 112 17.83 -1.83 -0.72
N ALA A 113 17.74 -1.22 0.45
CA ALA A 113 16.50 -0.67 0.99
C ALA A 113 16.14 0.67 0.35
N ALA A 114 17.10 1.59 0.21
CA ALA A 114 16.89 2.87 -0.44
C ALA A 114 16.57 2.68 -1.93
N GLU A 115 17.35 1.88 -2.65
CA GLU A 115 17.12 1.55 -4.06
C GLU A 115 15.76 0.88 -4.24
N GLY A 116 15.46 -0.16 -3.46
CA GLY A 116 14.19 -0.88 -3.54
C GLY A 116 12.99 0.03 -3.36
N PHE A 117 13.03 0.96 -2.41
CA PHE A 117 11.97 1.95 -2.20
C PHE A 117 11.85 2.97 -3.36
N ILE A 118 12.97 3.55 -3.78
CA ILE A 118 13.00 4.53 -4.87
C ILE A 118 12.49 3.92 -6.18
N ARG A 119 12.82 2.67 -6.47
CA ARG A 119 12.34 1.95 -7.67
C ARG A 119 10.83 1.74 -7.68
N GLN A 120 10.15 1.68 -6.53
CA GLN A 120 8.68 1.63 -6.50
C GLN A 120 8.08 2.95 -6.99
N ILE A 121 8.75 4.07 -6.80
CA ILE A 121 8.29 5.39 -7.24
C ILE A 121 8.75 5.68 -8.67
N LEU A 122 10.04 5.65 -8.96
CA LEU A 122 10.58 5.93 -10.29
C LEU A 122 10.27 4.81 -11.30
N GLY A 123 10.36 3.55 -10.89
CA GLY A 123 10.07 2.41 -11.73
C GLY A 123 8.57 2.27 -11.96
N TRP A 124 7.86 1.74 -10.98
CA TRP A 124 6.45 1.37 -11.17
C TRP A 124 5.52 2.57 -11.34
N ARG A 125 5.58 3.53 -10.45
CA ARG A 125 4.64 4.66 -10.48
C ARG A 125 4.79 5.50 -11.75
N GLU A 126 6.00 5.86 -12.14
CA GLU A 126 6.23 6.66 -13.34
C GLU A 126 6.07 5.84 -14.63
N TYR A 127 6.39 4.55 -14.61
CA TYR A 127 6.10 3.64 -15.72
C TYR A 127 4.60 3.56 -15.99
N VAL A 128 3.79 3.28 -14.97
CA VAL A 128 2.32 3.22 -15.09
C VAL A 128 1.75 4.56 -15.56
N ARG A 129 2.29 5.69 -15.05
CA ARG A 129 1.89 7.02 -15.48
C ARG A 129 2.19 7.24 -16.97
N GLY A 130 3.35 6.83 -17.44
CA GLY A 130 3.73 6.90 -18.86
C GLY A 130 2.78 6.09 -19.74
N LEU A 131 2.49 4.83 -19.38
CA LEU A 131 1.53 3.99 -20.10
C LEU A 131 0.12 4.59 -20.10
N TYR A 132 -0.34 5.12 -18.98
CA TYR A 132 -1.64 5.78 -18.89
C TYR A 132 -1.78 6.90 -19.93
N TRP A 133 -0.84 7.83 -19.96
CA TRP A 133 -0.91 8.96 -20.88
C TRP A 133 -0.73 8.56 -22.35
N GLN A 134 -0.01 7.48 -22.63
CA GLN A 134 0.27 7.02 -23.97
C GLN A 134 -0.87 6.18 -24.56
N LEU A 135 -1.52 5.33 -23.77
CA LEU A 135 -2.37 4.25 -24.27
C LEU A 135 -3.85 4.38 -23.87
N MET A 136 -4.18 5.16 -22.84
CA MET A 136 -5.58 5.33 -22.42
C MET A 136 -6.34 6.25 -23.39
N PRO A 137 -7.68 6.09 -23.55
CA PRO A 137 -8.55 5.12 -22.87
C PRO A 137 -8.57 3.72 -23.51
N GLY A 138 -8.05 3.54 -24.71
CA GLY A 138 -8.14 2.29 -25.47
C GLY A 138 -7.56 1.07 -24.73
N TYR A 139 -6.46 1.26 -24.02
CA TYR A 139 -5.78 0.19 -23.28
C TYR A 139 -6.66 -0.50 -22.22
N ALA A 140 -7.63 0.20 -21.64
CA ALA A 140 -8.54 -0.38 -20.67
C ALA A 140 -9.47 -1.47 -21.24
N ALA A 141 -9.66 -1.49 -22.56
CA ALA A 141 -10.50 -2.46 -23.25
C ALA A 141 -9.70 -3.65 -23.81
N GLU A 142 -8.37 -3.62 -23.72
CA GLU A 142 -7.53 -4.69 -24.24
C GLU A 142 -7.57 -5.92 -23.33
N ASN A 143 -7.63 -7.10 -23.96
CA ASN A 143 -7.60 -8.42 -23.31
C ASN A 143 -6.63 -9.34 -24.05
N ALA A 144 -5.33 -9.05 -23.93
CA ALA A 144 -4.28 -9.78 -24.65
C ALA A 144 -4.22 -11.28 -24.33
N LEU A 145 -4.71 -11.69 -23.16
CA LEU A 145 -4.74 -13.10 -22.73
C LEU A 145 -6.07 -13.79 -23.07
N ALA A 146 -7.02 -13.10 -23.69
CA ALA A 146 -8.38 -13.61 -23.94
C ALA A 146 -9.03 -14.20 -22.67
N ALA A 147 -8.85 -13.50 -21.53
CA ALA A 147 -9.38 -13.92 -20.24
C ALA A 147 -10.91 -13.68 -20.21
N GLU A 148 -11.71 -14.74 -20.14
CA GLU A 148 -13.17 -14.68 -20.17
C GLU A 148 -13.81 -15.30 -18.91
N ARG A 149 -13.02 -15.94 -18.06
CA ARG A 149 -13.56 -16.55 -16.84
C ARG A 149 -13.93 -15.48 -15.82
N PRO A 150 -15.08 -15.62 -15.14
CA PRO A 150 -15.41 -14.73 -14.04
C PRO A 150 -14.39 -14.86 -12.90
N LEU A 151 -14.20 -13.79 -12.15
CA LEU A 151 -13.38 -13.82 -10.95
C LEU A 151 -13.90 -14.88 -9.97
N PRO A 152 -13.01 -15.70 -9.39
CA PRO A 152 -13.40 -16.68 -8.38
C PRO A 152 -14.13 -16.07 -7.19
N ALA A 153 -15.10 -16.80 -6.63
CA ALA A 153 -15.98 -16.30 -5.58
C ALA A 153 -15.25 -15.86 -4.30
N PHE A 154 -14.04 -16.34 -4.05
CA PHE A 154 -13.25 -15.91 -2.88
C PHE A 154 -12.82 -14.45 -2.93
N TYR A 155 -12.71 -13.82 -4.10
CA TYR A 155 -12.51 -12.36 -4.21
C TYR A 155 -13.70 -11.56 -3.69
N TRP A 156 -14.85 -12.19 -3.63
CA TRP A 156 -16.11 -11.62 -3.11
C TRP A 156 -16.43 -12.11 -1.69
N GLY A 157 -15.46 -12.73 -1.01
CA GLY A 157 -15.59 -13.15 0.38
C GLY A 157 -16.03 -14.60 0.60
N ALA A 158 -16.18 -15.42 -0.45
CA ALA A 158 -16.41 -16.85 -0.26
C ALA A 158 -15.18 -17.54 0.36
N ALA A 159 -15.41 -18.61 1.11
CA ALA A 159 -14.35 -19.39 1.73
C ALA A 159 -13.42 -20.05 0.69
N THR A 160 -12.16 -20.15 1.01
CA THR A 160 -11.14 -20.85 0.20
C THR A 160 -10.19 -21.61 1.09
N SER A 161 -9.69 -22.76 0.63
CA SER A 161 -8.63 -23.52 1.28
C SER A 161 -7.21 -22.99 0.95
N MET A 162 -7.10 -22.05 0.02
CA MET A 162 -5.83 -21.43 -0.35
C MET A 162 -5.45 -20.35 0.67
N ARG A 163 -4.63 -20.72 1.65
CA ARG A 163 -4.30 -19.84 2.79
C ARG A 163 -3.73 -18.48 2.40
N CYS A 164 -2.90 -18.41 1.37
CA CYS A 164 -2.34 -17.11 0.94
C CYS A 164 -3.43 -16.19 0.38
N ILE A 165 -4.38 -16.73 -0.39
CA ILE A 165 -5.53 -15.99 -0.91
C ILE A 165 -6.44 -15.55 0.22
N GLU A 166 -6.80 -16.45 1.14
CA GLU A 166 -7.64 -16.14 2.30
C GLU A 166 -7.07 -14.95 3.10
N GLN A 167 -5.77 -14.99 3.40
CA GLN A 167 -5.10 -13.92 4.15
C GLN A 167 -5.03 -12.62 3.35
N ALA A 168 -4.67 -12.66 2.07
CA ALA A 168 -4.51 -11.46 1.26
C ALA A 168 -5.85 -10.78 0.97
N VAL A 169 -6.89 -11.54 0.61
CA VAL A 169 -8.24 -11.00 0.35
C VAL A 169 -8.89 -10.51 1.65
N GLY A 170 -8.82 -11.29 2.73
CA GLY A 170 -9.35 -10.90 4.04
C GLY A 170 -8.73 -9.60 4.53
N GLN A 171 -7.41 -9.48 4.49
CA GLN A 171 -6.69 -8.27 4.88
C GLN A 171 -7.08 -7.07 4.01
N THR A 172 -7.20 -7.24 2.69
CA THR A 172 -7.60 -6.17 1.78
C THR A 172 -9.01 -5.69 2.09
N ARG A 173 -9.93 -6.61 2.39
CA ARG A 173 -11.29 -6.30 2.79
C ARG A 173 -11.34 -5.51 4.10
N ASP A 174 -10.62 -5.97 5.12
CA ASP A 174 -10.74 -5.44 6.49
C ASP A 174 -9.94 -4.14 6.68
N LEU A 175 -8.83 -3.95 5.95
CA LEU A 175 -7.93 -2.81 6.11
C LEU A 175 -7.88 -1.84 4.92
N ALA A 176 -8.58 -2.14 3.83
CA ALA A 176 -8.46 -1.44 2.53
C ALA A 176 -7.00 -1.32 2.07
N TYR A 177 -6.14 -2.25 2.46
CA TYR A 177 -4.71 -2.25 2.21
C TYR A 177 -4.17 -3.63 1.85
N ALA A 178 -3.36 -3.66 0.79
CA ALA A 178 -2.52 -4.78 0.43
C ALA A 178 -1.18 -4.27 -0.11
N HIS A 179 -0.07 -4.85 0.32
CA HIS A 179 1.23 -4.52 -0.25
C HIS A 179 1.44 -5.21 -1.61
N HIS A 180 2.47 -4.78 -2.37
CA HIS A 180 2.65 -5.18 -3.77
C HIS A 180 2.76 -6.70 -3.98
N ILE A 181 3.35 -7.45 -3.06
CA ILE A 181 3.42 -8.92 -3.17
C ILE A 181 2.03 -9.56 -3.10
N GLN A 182 1.18 -9.12 -2.19
CA GLN A 182 -0.20 -9.58 -2.11
C GLN A 182 -0.98 -9.23 -3.39
N ARG A 183 -0.83 -7.99 -3.89
CA ARG A 183 -1.52 -7.52 -5.09
C ARG A 183 -1.04 -8.20 -6.36
N LEU A 184 0.28 -8.29 -6.56
CA LEU A 184 0.87 -8.75 -7.80
C LEU A 184 0.98 -10.28 -7.85
N MET A 185 1.51 -10.88 -6.78
CA MET A 185 1.87 -12.31 -6.81
C MET A 185 0.77 -13.23 -6.28
N VAL A 186 -0.07 -12.76 -5.36
CA VAL A 186 -1.08 -13.60 -4.71
C VAL A 186 -2.46 -13.38 -5.30
N THR A 187 -2.87 -12.13 -5.50
CA THR A 187 -4.21 -11.78 -6.00
C THR A 187 -4.22 -11.27 -7.43
N GLY A 188 -3.08 -11.05 -8.06
CA GLY A 188 -2.98 -10.74 -9.49
C GLY A 188 -3.39 -11.96 -10.32
N ASN A 189 -4.45 -11.81 -11.14
CA ASN A 189 -5.04 -12.89 -11.89
C ASN A 189 -5.28 -12.44 -13.34
#